data_a6c0737e4b935313247d48753bf42207
#
_entry.id   a6c0737e4b935313247d48753bf42207
#
_cell.length_a   1.000
_cell.length_b   1.000
_cell.length_c   1.000
_cell.angle_alpha   90.00
_cell.angle_beta   90.00
_cell.angle_gamma   90.00
#
_symmetry.space_group_name_H-M   'P 1'
#
loop_
_entity.id
_entity.type
_entity.pdbx_description
1 polymer ?
#
loop_
_entity_poly.entity_id
_entity_poly.type
_entity_poly.pdbx_seq_one_letter_code
_entity_poly.pdbx_strand_id
1 'polypeptide(L)'
;MKKTSTSRGPRPGSIARIGGIDYADLDEHFGYALKRAQIASFEAFSRATEGEHITPPRYTALVILAGNPGISQSTLGEVLGTARSGAMMLADWLEQRGLAERRHRADDARAWGLFLTSKGEILLRSLKRKVRQHDRLFATRLASGEREELLRLLAKLAG
;
A
#
# COMPACT_ATOMS: atom_id res chain seq x y z
N MET A 1 -0.50 -37.65 27.49
CA MET A 1 0.46 -36.65 27.03
C MET A 1 -0.29 -35.55 26.29
N LYS A 2 -0.55 -34.41 26.94
CA LYS A 2 -1.22 -33.24 26.32
C LYS A 2 -0.18 -32.43 25.55
N LYS A 3 -0.34 -32.31 24.23
CA LYS A 3 0.45 -31.40 23.39
C LYS A 3 0.10 -29.97 23.76
N THR A 4 1.00 -29.26 24.40
CA THR A 4 0.93 -27.83 24.61
C THR A 4 1.10 -27.12 23.25
N SER A 5 -0.02 -26.58 22.73
CA SER A 5 0.00 -25.68 21.60
C SER A 5 0.63 -24.37 22.06
N THR A 6 1.86 -24.12 21.67
CA THR A 6 2.51 -22.82 21.82
C THR A 6 1.83 -21.85 20.86
N SER A 7 0.87 -21.06 21.36
CA SER A 7 0.33 -19.92 20.64
C SER A 7 1.47 -18.92 20.44
N ARG A 8 1.97 -18.80 19.20
CA ARG A 8 2.82 -17.67 18.82
C ARG A 8 2.03 -16.39 19.08
N GLY A 9 2.52 -15.55 19.98
CA GLY A 9 1.96 -14.24 20.23
C GLY A 9 1.83 -13.41 18.95
N PRO A 10 1.02 -12.33 18.95
CA PRO A 10 0.81 -11.49 17.79
C PRO A 10 2.16 -10.96 17.29
N ARG A 11 2.34 -11.01 15.95
CA ARG A 11 3.55 -10.47 15.30
C ARG A 11 3.63 -8.97 15.52
N PRO A 12 4.83 -8.37 15.65
CA PRO A 12 4.97 -6.91 15.68
C PRO A 12 4.25 -6.28 14.49
N GLY A 13 3.35 -5.31 14.77
CA GLY A 13 2.49 -4.67 13.76
C GLY A 13 1.12 -5.32 13.57
N SER A 14 0.87 -6.51 14.13
CA SER A 14 -0.49 -7.09 14.13
C SER A 14 -1.38 -6.36 15.12
N ILE A 15 -2.58 -5.97 14.67
CA ILE A 15 -3.62 -5.39 15.51
C ILE A 15 -4.63 -6.46 15.99
N ALA A 16 -4.21 -7.72 15.98
CA ALA A 16 -4.98 -8.77 16.63
C ALA A 16 -5.19 -8.41 18.11
N ARG A 17 -6.41 -8.51 18.59
CA ARG A 17 -6.70 -8.27 20.00
C ARG A 17 -5.89 -9.23 20.86
N ILE A 18 -5.20 -8.69 21.84
CA ILE A 18 -4.47 -9.46 22.86
C ILE A 18 -5.50 -9.86 23.90
N GLY A 19 -5.61 -11.16 24.19
CA GLY A 19 -6.50 -11.66 25.22
C GLY A 19 -6.14 -11.07 26.59
N GLY A 20 -7.18 -10.76 27.38
CA GLY A 20 -7.00 -10.21 28.73
C GLY A 20 -6.72 -8.70 28.80
N ILE A 21 -6.68 -8.01 27.64
CA ILE A 21 -6.61 -6.53 27.60
C ILE A 21 -8.01 -5.95 27.40
N ASP A 22 -8.38 -5.03 28.31
CA ASP A 22 -9.56 -4.22 28.17
C ASP A 22 -9.25 -3.02 27.24
N TYR A 23 -9.97 -2.92 26.12
CA TYR A 23 -9.81 -1.85 25.14
C TYR A 23 -10.73 -0.66 25.39
N ALA A 24 -11.54 -0.71 26.48
CA ALA A 24 -12.47 0.33 26.87
C ALA A 24 -13.37 0.76 25.67
N ASP A 25 -13.49 2.05 25.43
CA ASP A 25 -14.29 2.67 24.38
C ASP A 25 -13.60 2.73 23.00
N LEU A 26 -12.37 2.21 22.85
CA LEU A 26 -11.64 2.26 21.58
C LEU A 26 -12.39 1.64 20.39
N ASP A 27 -13.27 0.66 20.65
CA ASP A 27 -14.05 0.02 19.58
C ASP A 27 -15.13 0.93 19.02
N GLU A 28 -15.56 1.94 19.77
CA GLU A 28 -16.53 2.94 19.34
C GLU A 28 -15.85 4.06 18.53
N HIS A 29 -14.51 4.13 18.57
CA HIS A 29 -13.75 5.17 17.90
C HIS A 29 -13.52 4.84 16.44
N PHE A 30 -14.09 5.68 15.57
CA PHE A 30 -14.00 5.55 14.12
C PHE A 30 -12.55 5.47 13.61
N GLY A 31 -11.65 6.35 14.11
CA GLY A 31 -10.24 6.35 13.76
C GLY A 31 -9.51 5.04 14.13
N TYR A 32 -9.91 4.42 15.25
CA TYR A 32 -9.35 3.13 15.66
C TYR A 32 -9.83 2.00 14.74
N ALA A 33 -11.10 2.00 14.35
CA ALA A 33 -11.65 1.05 13.39
C ALA A 33 -10.93 1.13 12.04
N LEU A 34 -10.73 2.35 11.50
CA LEU A 34 -9.95 2.59 10.28
C LEU A 34 -8.50 2.09 10.42
N LYS A 35 -7.85 2.40 11.54
CA LYS A 35 -6.47 1.95 11.81
C LYS A 35 -6.36 0.44 11.81
N ARG A 36 -7.28 -0.26 12.44
CA ARG A 36 -7.34 -1.73 12.45
C ARG A 36 -7.51 -2.30 11.05
N ALA A 37 -8.47 -1.77 10.29
CA ALA A 37 -8.72 -2.20 8.91
C ALA A 37 -7.49 -1.98 8.02
N GLN A 38 -6.82 -0.82 8.15
CA GLN A 38 -5.59 -0.50 7.41
C GLN A 38 -4.47 -1.51 7.71
N ILE A 39 -4.22 -1.81 8.99
CA ILE A 39 -3.16 -2.75 9.37
C ILE A 39 -3.47 -4.15 8.83
N ALA A 40 -4.72 -4.62 8.97
CA ALA A 40 -5.13 -5.91 8.42
C ALA A 40 -4.95 -5.99 6.90
N SER A 41 -5.30 -4.92 6.18
CA SER A 41 -5.08 -4.80 4.74
C SER A 41 -3.59 -4.84 4.38
N PHE A 42 -2.73 -4.12 5.11
CA PHE A 42 -1.28 -4.11 4.87
C PHE A 42 -0.63 -5.46 5.11
N GLU A 43 -1.03 -6.17 6.17
CA GLU A 43 -0.55 -7.54 6.42
C GLU A 43 -0.96 -8.50 5.31
N ALA A 44 -2.20 -8.42 4.86
CA ALA A 44 -2.70 -9.24 3.77
C ALA A 44 -2.00 -8.91 2.44
N PHE A 45 -1.78 -7.62 2.15
CA PHE A 45 -1.00 -7.15 1.01
C PHE A 45 0.44 -7.69 1.05
N SER A 46 1.11 -7.60 2.21
CA SER A 46 2.49 -8.09 2.38
C SER A 46 2.60 -9.59 2.12
N ARG A 47 1.60 -10.38 2.55
CA ARG A 47 1.54 -11.81 2.23
C ARG A 47 1.34 -12.06 0.72
N ALA A 48 0.47 -11.29 0.08
CA ALA A 48 0.18 -11.43 -1.35
C ALA A 48 1.37 -11.06 -2.24
N THR A 49 2.24 -10.15 -1.78
CA THR A 49 3.42 -9.66 -2.50
C THR A 49 4.73 -10.20 -1.93
N GLU A 50 4.67 -11.28 -1.15
CA GLU A 50 5.85 -11.92 -0.58
C GLU A 50 6.89 -12.26 -1.67
N GLY A 51 8.16 -11.99 -1.38
CA GLY A 51 9.26 -12.17 -2.33
C GLY A 51 9.56 -10.96 -3.23
N GLU A 52 8.61 -10.05 -3.42
CA GLU A 52 8.82 -8.86 -4.26
C GLU A 52 9.40 -7.67 -3.49
N HIS A 53 9.40 -7.72 -2.16
CA HIS A 53 9.82 -6.62 -1.26
C HIS A 53 9.08 -5.29 -1.55
N ILE A 54 7.81 -5.38 -1.95
CA ILE A 54 6.95 -4.23 -2.26
C ILE A 54 6.04 -3.93 -1.08
N THR A 55 6.04 -2.67 -0.65
CA THR A 55 5.08 -2.13 0.33
C THR A 55 3.92 -1.44 -0.38
N PRO A 56 2.75 -1.21 0.27
CA PRO A 56 1.66 -0.47 -0.33
C PRO A 56 2.07 0.89 -0.93
N PRO A 57 2.86 1.76 -0.26
CA PRO A 57 3.33 3.01 -0.87
C PRO A 57 4.19 2.80 -2.13
N ARG A 58 5.04 1.77 -2.15
CA ARG A 58 5.85 1.43 -3.34
C ARG A 58 4.99 0.96 -4.51
N TYR A 59 3.98 0.14 -4.23
CA TYR A 59 3.01 -0.27 -5.25
C TYR A 59 2.23 0.93 -5.79
N THR A 60 1.73 1.81 -4.91
CA THR A 60 1.02 3.03 -5.32
C THR A 60 1.90 3.90 -6.21
N ALA A 61 3.18 4.10 -5.85
CA ALA A 61 4.12 4.85 -6.67
C ALA A 61 4.29 4.25 -8.08
N LEU A 62 4.45 2.93 -8.20
CA LEU A 62 4.53 2.26 -9.49
C LEU A 62 3.26 2.47 -10.34
N VAL A 63 2.08 2.42 -9.71
CA VAL A 63 0.80 2.67 -10.41
C VAL A 63 0.72 4.11 -10.90
N ILE A 64 1.07 5.09 -10.05
CA ILE A 64 1.05 6.52 -10.40
C ILE A 64 2.05 6.82 -11.52
N LEU A 65 3.27 6.30 -11.44
CA LEU A 65 4.30 6.47 -12.49
C LEU A 65 3.85 5.88 -13.83
N ALA A 66 3.16 4.74 -13.83
CA ALA A 66 2.64 4.14 -15.06
C ALA A 66 1.58 5.00 -15.74
N GLY A 67 0.75 5.69 -14.97
CA GLY A 67 -0.30 6.56 -15.49
C GLY A 67 0.18 7.98 -15.82
N ASN A 68 1.35 8.39 -15.31
CA ASN A 68 1.86 9.76 -15.40
C ASN A 68 3.37 9.76 -15.71
N PRO A 69 3.80 9.32 -16.90
CA PRO A 69 5.21 9.35 -17.28
C PRO A 69 5.78 10.76 -17.21
N GLY A 70 6.91 10.94 -16.53
CA GLY A 70 7.52 12.26 -16.35
C GLY A 70 6.98 13.07 -15.18
N ILE A 71 6.17 12.48 -14.30
CA ILE A 71 5.72 13.13 -13.06
C ILE A 71 6.92 13.59 -12.23
N SER A 72 6.84 14.80 -11.66
CA SER A 72 7.90 15.28 -10.77
C SER A 72 7.91 14.51 -9.44
N GLN A 73 9.07 14.43 -8.81
CA GLN A 73 9.20 13.80 -7.49
C GLN A 73 8.33 14.51 -6.43
N SER A 74 8.20 15.85 -6.50
CA SER A 74 7.35 16.61 -5.58
C SER A 74 5.88 16.25 -5.77
N THR A 75 5.38 16.23 -7.00
CA THR A 75 3.99 15.86 -7.30
C THR A 75 3.71 14.40 -6.89
N LEU A 76 4.66 13.49 -7.10
CA LEU A 76 4.52 12.12 -6.60
C LEU A 76 4.37 12.09 -5.06
N GLY A 77 5.15 12.92 -4.34
CA GLY A 77 5.03 13.05 -2.88
C GLY A 77 3.68 13.58 -2.44
N GLU A 78 3.16 14.60 -3.12
CA GLU A 78 1.82 15.17 -2.87
C GLU A 78 0.73 14.11 -3.05
N VAL A 79 0.74 13.39 -4.17
CA VAL A 79 -0.22 12.30 -4.45
C VAL A 79 -0.15 11.19 -3.41
N LEU A 80 1.04 10.89 -2.89
CA LEU A 80 1.23 9.86 -1.86
C LEU A 80 0.96 10.36 -0.43
N GLY A 81 0.67 11.65 -0.26
CA GLY A 81 0.48 12.25 1.07
C GLY A 81 1.73 12.14 1.95
N THR A 82 2.93 12.19 1.36
CA THR A 82 4.19 12.03 2.09
C THR A 82 5.05 13.30 2.03
N ALA A 83 5.89 13.49 3.04
CA ALA A 83 6.86 14.58 3.04
C ALA A 83 7.87 14.43 1.89
N ARG A 84 8.48 15.55 1.47
CA ARG A 84 9.47 15.60 0.38
C ARG A 84 10.60 14.57 0.55
N SER A 85 11.08 14.37 1.77
CA SER A 85 12.10 13.37 2.08
C SER A 85 11.62 11.94 1.82
N GLY A 86 10.37 11.64 2.18
CA GLY A 86 9.75 10.33 1.90
C GLY A 86 9.61 10.06 0.41
N ALA A 87 9.20 11.07 -0.37
CA ALA A 87 9.13 10.97 -1.83
C ALA A 87 10.51 10.74 -2.45
N MET A 88 11.54 11.43 -1.93
CA MET A 88 12.93 11.23 -2.37
C MET A 88 13.41 9.81 -2.11
N MET A 89 13.29 9.34 -0.87
CA MET A 89 13.68 7.97 -0.49
C MET A 89 12.96 6.90 -1.34
N LEU A 90 11.70 7.14 -1.66
CA LEU A 90 10.92 6.23 -2.50
C LEU A 90 11.41 6.23 -3.95
N ALA A 91 11.66 7.40 -4.53
CA ALA A 91 12.21 7.52 -5.88
C ALA A 91 13.59 6.87 -5.99
N ASP A 92 14.48 7.14 -5.03
CA ASP A 92 15.82 6.53 -4.96
C ASP A 92 15.75 5.01 -4.84
N TRP A 93 14.82 4.50 -4.02
CA TRP A 93 14.59 3.06 -3.88
C TRP A 93 14.16 2.42 -5.21
N LEU A 94 13.27 3.08 -5.95
CA LEU A 94 12.80 2.60 -7.26
C LEU A 94 13.94 2.60 -8.29
N GLU A 95 14.77 3.65 -8.31
CA GLU A 95 15.93 3.74 -9.21
C GLU A 95 16.99 2.69 -8.88
N GLN A 96 17.37 2.53 -7.61
CA GLN A 96 18.36 1.54 -7.17
C GLN A 96 17.97 0.11 -7.58
N ARG A 97 16.66 -0.16 -7.69
CA ARG A 97 16.15 -1.45 -8.17
C ARG A 97 15.96 -1.52 -9.69
N GLY A 98 16.23 -0.42 -10.38
CA GLY A 98 16.02 -0.31 -11.82
C GLY A 98 14.55 -0.40 -12.23
N LEU A 99 13.62 0.00 -11.35
CA LEU A 99 12.17 -0.02 -11.61
C LEU A 99 11.67 1.31 -12.18
N ALA A 100 12.36 2.39 -11.85
CA ALA A 100 12.14 3.71 -12.40
C ALA A 100 13.47 4.37 -12.71
N GLU A 101 13.44 5.43 -13.48
CA GLU A 101 14.61 6.27 -13.81
C GLU A 101 14.19 7.73 -13.83
N ARG A 102 15.16 8.63 -13.51
CA ARG A 102 15.02 10.07 -13.71
C ARG A 102 15.53 10.43 -15.10
N ARG A 103 14.72 11.13 -15.87
CA ARG A 103 15.07 11.67 -17.18
C ARG A 103 14.60 13.12 -17.30
N HIS A 104 15.21 13.87 -18.20
CA HIS A 104 14.64 15.16 -18.59
C HIS A 104 13.27 14.96 -19.24
N ARG A 105 12.35 15.87 -18.96
CA ARG A 105 11.01 15.84 -19.55
C ARG A 105 11.08 16.26 -21.01
N ALA A 106 10.22 15.70 -21.84
CA ALA A 106 10.17 16.04 -23.26
C ALA A 106 9.65 17.47 -23.52
N ASP A 107 8.80 17.98 -22.63
CA ASP A 107 8.19 19.32 -22.69
C ASP A 107 9.05 20.40 -22.00
N ASP A 108 10.01 20.02 -21.15
CA ASP A 108 10.95 20.93 -20.50
C ASP A 108 12.27 20.19 -20.20
N ALA A 109 13.27 20.44 -21.03
CA ALA A 109 14.61 19.83 -20.90
C ALA A 109 15.36 20.25 -19.62
N ARG A 110 14.87 21.24 -18.86
CA ARG A 110 15.46 21.66 -17.58
C ARG A 110 14.79 20.92 -16.39
N ALA A 111 13.62 20.34 -16.60
CA ALA A 111 12.86 19.64 -15.57
C ALA A 111 13.13 18.14 -15.61
N TRP A 112 13.35 17.57 -14.42
CA TRP A 112 13.48 16.14 -14.22
C TRP A 112 12.13 15.50 -13.93
N GLY A 113 11.85 14.40 -14.58
CA GLY A 113 10.67 13.56 -14.34
C GLY A 113 11.04 12.12 -14.05
N LEU A 114 10.15 11.42 -13.37
CA LEU A 114 10.24 10.00 -13.07
C LEU A 114 9.49 9.19 -14.14
N PHE A 115 10.12 8.12 -14.59
CA PHE A 115 9.57 7.22 -15.62
C PHE A 115 9.75 5.78 -15.16
N LEU A 116 8.77 4.92 -15.45
CA LEU A 116 8.97 3.49 -15.29
C LEU A 116 9.95 2.96 -16.34
N THR A 117 10.80 2.02 -15.93
CA THR A 117 11.58 1.21 -16.85
C THR A 117 10.75 0.01 -17.33
N SER A 118 11.19 -0.68 -18.38
CA SER A 118 10.58 -1.94 -18.82
C SER A 118 10.52 -2.99 -17.69
N LYS A 119 11.53 -3.03 -16.81
CA LYS A 119 11.55 -3.87 -15.62
C LYS A 119 10.45 -3.47 -14.64
N GLY A 120 10.26 -2.17 -14.41
CA GLY A 120 9.20 -1.63 -13.56
C GLY A 120 7.81 -1.97 -14.09
N GLU A 121 7.60 -1.87 -15.40
CA GLU A 121 6.33 -2.24 -16.05
C GLU A 121 6.02 -3.73 -15.91
N ILE A 122 7.01 -4.61 -16.12
CA ILE A 122 6.85 -6.06 -15.96
C ILE A 122 6.45 -6.39 -14.53
N LEU A 123 7.16 -5.83 -13.55
CA LEU A 123 6.85 -6.01 -12.14
C LEU A 123 5.44 -5.50 -11.81
N LEU A 124 5.08 -4.30 -12.28
CA LEU A 124 3.76 -3.72 -12.02
C LEU A 124 2.62 -4.59 -12.58
N ARG A 125 2.78 -5.16 -13.79
CA ARG A 125 1.78 -6.09 -14.36
C ARG A 125 1.59 -7.32 -13.47
N SER A 126 2.67 -7.89 -12.93
CA SER A 126 2.61 -9.01 -11.98
C SER A 126 1.91 -8.61 -10.69
N LEU A 127 2.31 -7.48 -10.10
CA LEU A 127 1.73 -6.95 -8.86
C LEU A 127 0.24 -6.66 -9.00
N LYS A 128 -0.20 -6.07 -10.11
CA LYS A 128 -1.63 -5.80 -10.37
C LYS A 128 -2.50 -7.07 -10.31
N ARG A 129 -1.97 -8.22 -10.75
CA ARG A 129 -2.69 -9.50 -10.64
C ARG A 129 -2.77 -9.96 -9.17
N LYS A 130 -1.65 -9.94 -8.45
CA LYS A 130 -1.56 -10.32 -7.04
C LYS A 130 -2.45 -9.44 -6.17
N VAL A 131 -2.40 -8.12 -6.37
CA VAL A 131 -3.20 -7.17 -5.61
C VAL A 131 -4.70 -7.34 -5.88
N ARG A 132 -5.12 -7.54 -7.13
CA ARG A 132 -6.53 -7.84 -7.44
C ARG A 132 -7.03 -9.11 -6.76
N GLN A 133 -6.20 -10.15 -6.72
CA GLN A 133 -6.53 -11.38 -6.00
C GLN A 133 -6.61 -11.14 -4.49
N HIS A 134 -5.64 -10.42 -3.94
CA HIS A 134 -5.63 -9.99 -2.55
C HIS A 134 -6.91 -9.23 -2.18
N ASP A 135 -7.28 -8.20 -2.95
CA ASP A 135 -8.46 -7.37 -2.68
C ASP A 135 -9.74 -8.21 -2.65
N ARG A 136 -9.88 -9.17 -3.58
CA ARG A 136 -11.02 -10.11 -3.57
C ARG A 136 -11.05 -10.95 -2.30
N LEU A 137 -9.91 -11.54 -1.91
CA LEU A 137 -9.80 -12.37 -0.71
C LEU A 137 -9.97 -11.57 0.58
N PHE A 138 -9.45 -10.34 0.62
CA PHE A 138 -9.61 -9.46 1.77
C PHE A 138 -11.07 -9.05 1.99
N ALA A 139 -11.80 -8.84 0.90
CA ALA A 139 -13.21 -8.46 0.92
C ALA A 139 -14.19 -9.64 1.13
N THR A 140 -13.73 -10.89 1.26
CA THR A 140 -14.65 -12.05 1.40
C THR A 140 -15.50 -12.03 2.66
N ARG A 141 -15.17 -11.20 3.65
CA ARG A 141 -15.97 -11.02 4.88
C ARG A 141 -17.12 -10.04 4.70
N LEU A 142 -17.15 -9.34 3.57
CA LEU A 142 -18.20 -8.39 3.22
C LEU A 142 -19.29 -9.11 2.42
N ALA A 143 -20.55 -8.77 2.69
CA ALA A 143 -21.67 -9.24 1.88
C ALA A 143 -21.69 -8.57 0.49
N SER A 144 -22.54 -9.07 -0.39
CA SER A 144 -22.73 -8.48 -1.71
C SER A 144 -23.16 -7.01 -1.60
N GLY A 145 -22.47 -6.12 -2.31
CA GLY A 145 -22.70 -4.68 -2.31
C GLY A 145 -21.99 -3.90 -1.18
N GLU A 146 -21.60 -4.54 -0.07
CA GLU A 146 -20.93 -3.85 1.04
C GLU A 146 -19.55 -3.35 0.66
N ARG A 147 -18.85 -4.03 -0.23
CA ARG A 147 -17.54 -3.58 -0.73
C ARG A 147 -17.65 -2.25 -1.47
N GLU A 148 -18.60 -2.14 -2.37
CA GLU A 148 -18.84 -0.93 -3.17
C GLU A 148 -19.30 0.21 -2.27
N GLU A 149 -20.18 -0.07 -1.31
CA GLU A 149 -20.63 0.92 -0.33
C GLU A 149 -19.49 1.38 0.57
N LEU A 150 -18.65 0.48 1.06
CA LEU A 150 -17.45 0.83 1.84
C LEU A 150 -16.50 1.74 1.06
N LEU A 151 -16.22 1.43 -0.21
CA LEU A 151 -15.38 2.27 -1.06
C LEU A 151 -15.99 3.66 -1.26
N ARG A 152 -17.30 3.74 -1.47
CA ARG A 152 -18.04 5.00 -1.60
C ARG A 152 -17.95 5.85 -0.32
N LEU A 153 -18.14 5.21 0.85
CA LEU A 153 -18.05 5.89 2.15
C LEU A 153 -16.63 6.36 2.45
N LEU A 154 -15.62 5.54 2.19
CA LEU A 154 -14.21 5.93 2.37
C LEU A 154 -13.83 7.10 1.45
N ALA A 155 -14.27 7.09 0.19
CA ALA A 155 -14.04 8.21 -0.72
C ALA A 155 -14.69 9.51 -0.20
N LYS A 156 -15.92 9.43 0.32
CA LYS A 156 -16.60 10.58 0.92
C LYS A 156 -15.88 11.16 2.14
N LEU A 157 -15.17 10.32 2.89
CA LEU A 157 -14.40 10.76 4.05
C LEU A 157 -13.06 11.38 3.67
N ALA A 158 -12.50 10.98 2.53
CA ALA A 158 -11.23 11.49 2.06
C ALA A 158 -11.34 12.86 1.35
N GLY A 159 -12.55 13.33 1.00
CA GLY A 159 -12.84 14.62 0.38
C GLY A 159 -13.16 14.50 -1.10
#